data_da447d1ce805c5a43c3be2e3f548ab12
#
_entry.id   da447d1ce805c5a43c3be2e3f548ab12
#
_cell.length_a   1.000
_cell.length_b   1.000
_cell.length_c   1.000
_cell.angle_alpha   90.00
_cell.angle_beta   90.00
_cell.angle_gamma   90.00
#
_symmetry.space_group_name_H-M   'P 1'
#
loop_
_entity.id
_entity.type
_entity.pdbx_description
1 polymer ?
#
loop_
_entity_poly.entity_id
_entity_poly.type
_entity_poly.pdbx_seq_one_letter_code
_entity_poly.pdbx_strand_id
1 'polypeptide(L)'
;MDPVNEAQANAFLGERFGGDAGAVVPIGEGEWSKAYRFERGAAPYVVRFSAVDEDFAKDHLAMRYASRDLPIPRVVELGEAYDGFYAISERAPGGYLDALDAHQLRAVLPSLFTALDAARRVDLSDTVGYGGWNAQRIAPHATWRAALLDIGHDRPTDRVRGWRERLVASPTGAEPFDTASALLHDLVDACPEDRHLIHSDLLHFNVLVTGDRLSAVLDWGCGMYGDFLYDIAWLDFYQPWFPAWHAIDFRREAAAHYASIGLRVPDLEARLRCYEVHIGLGDLIWNAYKGNWEALETAARRTSEVALR
;
A
#
# COMPACT_ATOMS: atom_id res chain seq x y z
N MET A 1 -20.99 -9.18 -1.51
CA MET A 1 -21.57 -8.23 -2.48
C MET A 1 -21.09 -8.60 -3.86
N ASP A 2 -21.98 -8.77 -4.83
CA ASP A 2 -21.53 -8.86 -6.22
C ASP A 2 -20.93 -7.52 -6.64
N PRO A 3 -19.81 -7.52 -7.37
CA PRO A 3 -19.18 -6.26 -7.79
C PRO A 3 -20.15 -5.40 -8.60
N VAL A 4 -20.28 -4.13 -8.24
CA VAL A 4 -21.12 -3.17 -8.99
C VAL A 4 -20.68 -3.14 -10.43
N ASN A 5 -21.59 -3.39 -11.37
CA ASN A 5 -21.28 -3.38 -12.80
C ASN A 5 -21.43 -1.97 -13.41
N GLU A 6 -21.02 -1.82 -14.67
CA GLU A 6 -21.05 -0.53 -15.38
C GLU A 6 -22.45 0.08 -15.48
N ALA A 7 -23.49 -0.74 -15.71
CA ALA A 7 -24.89 -0.27 -15.80
C ALA A 7 -25.37 0.28 -14.45
N GLN A 8 -25.02 -0.41 -13.35
CA GLN A 8 -25.32 0.05 -11.99
C GLN A 8 -24.55 1.34 -11.67
N ALA A 9 -23.26 1.42 -12.00
CA ALA A 9 -22.48 2.63 -11.78
C ALA A 9 -23.03 3.84 -12.56
N ASN A 10 -23.48 3.63 -13.81
CA ASN A 10 -24.15 4.67 -14.60
C ASN A 10 -25.49 5.10 -13.96
N ALA A 11 -26.31 4.13 -13.51
CA ALA A 11 -27.59 4.42 -12.85
C ALA A 11 -27.38 5.25 -11.57
N PHE A 12 -26.42 4.83 -10.73
CA PHE A 12 -26.06 5.53 -9.50
C PHE A 12 -25.67 6.98 -9.75
N LEU A 13 -24.75 7.23 -10.72
CA LEU A 13 -24.31 8.59 -11.03
C LEU A 13 -25.42 9.41 -11.68
N GLY A 14 -26.26 8.79 -12.52
CA GLY A 14 -27.42 9.43 -13.13
C GLY A 14 -28.47 9.88 -12.10
N GLU A 15 -28.77 9.07 -11.11
CA GLU A 15 -29.66 9.44 -10.00
C GLU A 15 -29.09 10.57 -9.14
N ARG A 16 -27.77 10.56 -8.93
CA ARG A 16 -27.12 11.51 -8.04
C ARG A 16 -26.80 12.87 -8.67
N PHE A 17 -26.37 12.89 -9.92
CA PHE A 17 -25.90 14.10 -10.63
C PHE A 17 -26.76 14.46 -11.82
N GLY A 18 -27.76 13.65 -12.16
CA GLY A 18 -28.58 13.90 -13.34
C GLY A 18 -27.74 13.93 -14.62
N GLY A 19 -28.08 14.86 -15.52
CA GLY A 19 -27.39 15.02 -16.81
C GLY A 19 -25.96 15.59 -16.70
N ASP A 20 -25.51 15.98 -15.50
CA ASP A 20 -24.15 16.51 -15.30
C ASP A 20 -23.09 15.42 -15.28
N ALA A 21 -23.47 14.15 -15.04
CA ALA A 21 -22.58 13.03 -15.09
C ALA A 21 -22.52 12.41 -16.48
N GLY A 22 -21.31 12.34 -17.06
CA GLY A 22 -21.02 11.58 -18.26
C GLY A 22 -21.06 10.07 -18.01
N ALA A 23 -21.06 9.28 -19.10
CA ALA A 23 -21.01 7.84 -19.02
C ALA A 23 -19.73 7.35 -18.30
N VAL A 24 -19.88 6.30 -17.51
CA VAL A 24 -18.75 5.69 -16.80
C VAL A 24 -17.91 4.84 -17.76
N VAL A 25 -16.61 4.75 -17.45
CA VAL A 25 -15.68 3.83 -18.11
C VAL A 25 -14.94 3.04 -17.02
N PRO A 26 -14.93 1.71 -17.05
CA PRO A 26 -14.13 0.92 -16.12
C PRO A 26 -12.65 1.28 -16.22
N ILE A 27 -11.95 1.42 -15.10
CA ILE A 27 -10.52 1.72 -15.06
C ILE A 27 -9.71 0.73 -14.24
N GLY A 28 -10.36 -0.04 -13.39
CA GLY A 28 -9.69 -1.06 -12.59
C GLY A 28 -10.67 -1.82 -11.71
N GLU A 29 -10.25 -3.01 -11.35
CA GLU A 29 -10.89 -3.86 -10.36
C GLU A 29 -9.76 -4.35 -9.44
N GLY A 30 -9.78 -3.85 -8.21
CA GLY A 30 -8.89 -4.28 -7.15
C GLY A 30 -9.52 -5.43 -6.37
N GLU A 31 -8.82 -5.89 -5.35
CA GLU A 31 -9.28 -6.99 -4.51
C GLU A 31 -10.57 -6.66 -3.74
N TRP A 32 -10.70 -5.40 -3.31
CA TRP A 32 -11.79 -4.96 -2.44
C TRP A 32 -12.74 -3.96 -3.09
N SER A 33 -12.35 -3.37 -4.22
CA SER A 33 -13.14 -2.33 -4.86
C SER A 33 -13.09 -2.39 -6.38
N LYS A 34 -14.13 -1.87 -7.02
CA LYS A 34 -14.20 -1.68 -8.46
C LYS A 34 -14.28 -0.20 -8.79
N ALA A 35 -13.47 0.25 -9.75
CA ALA A 35 -13.28 1.66 -10.07
C ALA A 35 -13.78 2.00 -11.48
N TYR A 36 -14.46 3.13 -11.58
CA TYR A 36 -14.96 3.71 -12.83
C TYR A 36 -14.57 5.17 -12.91
N ARG A 37 -14.07 5.62 -14.07
CA ARG A 37 -13.93 7.04 -14.36
C ARG A 37 -15.21 7.59 -14.94
N PHE A 38 -15.49 8.83 -14.64
CA PHE A 38 -16.56 9.62 -15.28
C PHE A 38 -16.18 11.10 -15.30
N GLU A 39 -16.95 11.89 -16.02
CA GLU A 39 -16.82 13.34 -16.03
C GLU A 39 -18.04 13.97 -15.39
N ARG A 40 -17.85 15.02 -14.61
CA ARG A 40 -18.93 15.88 -14.11
C ARG A 40 -18.67 17.30 -14.61
N GLY A 41 -19.51 17.75 -15.53
CA GLY A 41 -19.15 18.91 -16.35
C GLY A 41 -17.88 18.62 -17.14
N ALA A 42 -16.84 19.46 -16.99
CA ALA A 42 -15.54 19.27 -17.64
C ALA A 42 -14.47 18.65 -16.69
N ALA A 43 -14.84 18.30 -15.47
CA ALA A 43 -13.90 17.78 -14.47
C ALA A 43 -13.93 16.25 -14.42
N PRO A 44 -12.76 15.58 -14.44
CA PRO A 44 -12.66 14.12 -14.37
C PRO A 44 -12.70 13.63 -12.93
N TYR A 45 -13.47 12.56 -12.69
CA TYR A 45 -13.62 11.90 -11.41
C TYR A 45 -13.46 10.39 -11.53
N VAL A 46 -13.28 9.75 -10.38
CA VAL A 46 -13.35 8.30 -10.20
C VAL A 46 -14.39 8.01 -9.14
N VAL A 47 -15.31 7.07 -9.42
CA VAL A 47 -16.17 6.44 -8.42
C VAL A 47 -15.66 5.02 -8.16
N ARG A 48 -15.53 4.65 -6.90
CA ARG A 48 -15.19 3.30 -6.45
C ARG A 48 -16.33 2.74 -5.62
N PHE A 49 -16.57 1.44 -5.74
CA PHE A 49 -17.56 0.70 -4.94
C PHE A 49 -16.87 -0.46 -4.22
N SER A 50 -17.20 -0.66 -2.95
CA SER A 50 -16.64 -1.70 -2.09
C SER A 50 -17.68 -2.22 -1.11
N ALA A 51 -17.51 -3.46 -0.65
CA ALA A 51 -18.27 -3.99 0.49
C ALA A 51 -17.78 -3.44 1.84
N VAL A 52 -16.63 -2.74 1.87
CA VAL A 52 -15.97 -2.27 3.09
C VAL A 52 -15.75 -0.76 2.97
N ASP A 53 -16.15 -0.01 3.98
CA ASP A 53 -16.04 1.46 4.05
C ASP A 53 -14.70 1.96 4.57
N GLU A 54 -14.01 1.14 5.38
CA GLU A 54 -12.80 1.55 6.11
C GLU A 54 -11.70 2.07 5.18
N ASP A 55 -11.46 1.40 4.04
CA ASP A 55 -10.42 1.82 3.10
C ASP A 55 -10.75 3.19 2.47
N PHE A 56 -12.02 3.44 2.16
CA PHE A 56 -12.48 4.75 1.67
C PHE A 56 -12.38 5.83 2.75
N ALA A 57 -12.70 5.50 3.99
CA ALA A 57 -12.55 6.41 5.11
C ALA A 57 -11.07 6.75 5.36
N LYS A 58 -10.15 5.78 5.20
CA LYS A 58 -8.71 6.00 5.27
C LYS A 58 -8.20 6.87 4.14
N ASP A 59 -8.64 6.66 2.89
CA ASP A 59 -8.31 7.54 1.77
C ASP A 59 -8.78 8.98 2.00
N HIS A 60 -10.02 9.15 2.48
CA HIS A 60 -10.54 10.46 2.83
C HIS A 60 -9.71 11.14 3.92
N LEU A 61 -9.25 10.38 4.89
CA LEU A 61 -8.40 10.88 5.95
C LEU A 61 -6.99 11.23 5.45
N ALA A 62 -6.42 10.41 4.59
CA ALA A 62 -5.08 10.60 4.03
C ALA A 62 -4.93 11.93 3.27
N MET A 63 -6.03 12.45 2.68
CA MET A 63 -6.03 13.77 2.01
C MET A 63 -5.48 14.91 2.88
N ARG A 64 -5.62 14.83 4.20
CA ARG A 64 -5.08 15.85 5.11
C ARG A 64 -3.55 15.93 5.08
N TYR A 65 -2.90 14.86 4.64
CA TYR A 65 -1.45 14.76 4.49
C TYR A 65 -0.97 15.18 3.10
N ALA A 66 -1.92 15.47 2.19
CA ALA A 66 -1.59 15.87 0.83
C ALA A 66 -0.76 17.16 0.81
N SER A 67 0.25 17.16 -0.05
CA SER A 67 1.08 18.33 -0.32
C SER A 67 1.52 18.31 -1.79
N ARG A 68 2.27 19.34 -2.21
CA ARG A 68 2.87 19.38 -3.55
C ARG A 68 3.78 18.15 -3.80
N ASP A 69 4.47 17.70 -2.75
CA ASP A 69 5.46 16.65 -2.83
C ASP A 69 4.88 15.27 -2.51
N LEU A 70 3.75 15.21 -1.80
CA LEU A 70 2.95 14.00 -1.55
C LEU A 70 1.55 14.18 -2.15
N PRO A 71 1.37 13.96 -3.45
CA PRO A 71 0.09 14.17 -4.13
C PRO A 71 -0.91 13.05 -3.78
N ILE A 72 -1.92 13.39 -2.99
CA ILE A 72 -3.03 12.50 -2.65
C ILE A 72 -4.31 13.09 -3.25
N PRO A 73 -5.04 12.37 -4.11
CA PRO A 73 -6.27 12.87 -4.72
C PRO A 73 -7.34 13.18 -3.69
N ARG A 74 -8.11 14.22 -3.94
CA ARG A 74 -9.21 14.61 -3.06
C ARG A 74 -10.39 13.64 -3.21
N VAL A 75 -10.79 12.99 -2.12
CA VAL A 75 -12.06 12.30 -1.99
C VAL A 75 -13.13 13.36 -1.72
N VAL A 76 -14.04 13.54 -2.67
CA VAL A 76 -15.06 14.60 -2.62
C VAL A 76 -16.35 14.12 -1.97
N GLU A 77 -16.55 12.79 -1.94
CA GLU A 77 -17.78 12.21 -1.42
C GLU A 77 -17.58 10.75 -1.02
N LEU A 78 -18.20 10.39 0.10
CA LEU A 78 -18.32 9.03 0.63
C LEU A 78 -19.78 8.77 0.98
N GLY A 79 -20.23 7.52 0.87
CA GLY A 79 -21.54 7.12 1.31
C GLY A 79 -21.85 5.65 1.05
N GLU A 80 -23.10 5.30 1.30
CA GLU A 80 -23.65 3.97 1.05
C GLU A 80 -24.25 3.90 -0.35
N ALA A 81 -24.03 2.80 -1.04
CA ALA A 81 -24.67 2.50 -2.31
C ALA A 81 -24.84 0.99 -2.46
N TYR A 82 -26.01 0.56 -2.93
CA TYR A 82 -26.38 -0.85 -3.02
C TYR A 82 -26.23 -1.55 -1.66
N ASP A 83 -25.56 -2.71 -1.60
CA ASP A 83 -25.29 -3.44 -0.36
C ASP A 83 -23.89 -3.13 0.20
N GLY A 84 -23.33 -1.96 -0.09
CA GLY A 84 -22.01 -1.56 0.34
C GLY A 84 -21.81 -0.05 0.31
N PHE A 85 -20.60 0.38 -0.07
CA PHE A 85 -20.15 1.75 0.05
C PHE A 85 -19.58 2.24 -1.27
N TYR A 86 -19.55 3.57 -1.42
CA TYR A 86 -18.87 4.22 -2.54
C TYR A 86 -17.97 5.36 -2.07
N ALA A 87 -16.97 5.65 -2.90
CA ALA A 87 -16.14 6.83 -2.79
C ALA A 87 -16.04 7.51 -4.16
N ILE A 88 -16.21 8.84 -4.19
CA ILE A 88 -15.95 9.66 -5.37
C ILE A 88 -14.71 10.50 -5.08
N SER A 89 -13.71 10.43 -5.96
CA SER A 89 -12.48 11.22 -5.86
C SER A 89 -12.20 11.97 -7.16
N GLU A 90 -11.46 13.07 -7.06
CA GLU A 90 -10.87 13.71 -8.23
C GLU A 90 -9.94 12.73 -8.93
N ARG A 91 -9.99 12.69 -10.27
CA ARG A 91 -9.14 11.81 -11.06
C ARG A 91 -7.77 12.46 -11.28
N ALA A 92 -6.73 11.84 -10.76
CA ALA A 92 -5.36 12.24 -11.06
C ALA A 92 -4.95 11.79 -12.47
N PRO A 93 -4.16 12.60 -13.20
CA PRO A 93 -3.61 12.20 -14.50
C PRO A 93 -2.41 11.27 -14.35
N GLY A 94 -2.04 10.57 -15.42
CA GLY A 94 -0.82 9.79 -15.52
C GLY A 94 -1.02 8.32 -15.78
N GLY A 95 0.11 7.61 -15.87
CA GLY A 95 0.20 6.16 -15.94
C GLY A 95 0.74 5.57 -14.64
N TYR A 96 0.64 4.27 -14.48
CA TYR A 96 1.10 3.59 -13.28
C TYR A 96 2.62 3.49 -13.19
N LEU A 97 3.18 3.66 -12.00
CA LEU A 97 4.59 3.45 -11.71
C LEU A 97 5.05 2.04 -12.15
N ASP A 98 4.22 1.05 -11.89
CA ASP A 98 4.44 -0.37 -12.19
C ASP A 98 4.64 -0.66 -13.70
N ALA A 99 4.16 0.24 -14.56
CA ALA A 99 4.28 0.11 -16.02
C ALA A 99 5.56 0.75 -16.58
N LEU A 100 6.37 1.42 -15.76
CA LEU A 100 7.58 2.11 -16.22
C LEU A 100 8.72 1.14 -16.51
N ASP A 101 9.46 1.44 -17.59
CA ASP A 101 10.74 0.79 -17.80
C ASP A 101 11.86 1.36 -16.87
N ALA A 102 13.05 0.74 -16.89
CA ALA A 102 14.15 1.15 -16.03
C ALA A 102 14.61 2.61 -16.27
N HIS A 103 14.54 3.10 -17.50
CA HIS A 103 14.96 4.47 -17.82
C HIS A 103 13.93 5.47 -17.26
N GLN A 104 12.65 5.21 -17.49
CA GLN A 104 11.54 6.01 -16.97
C GLN A 104 11.53 6.01 -15.44
N LEU A 105 11.69 4.83 -14.82
CA LEU A 105 11.75 4.72 -13.36
C LEU A 105 12.90 5.54 -12.78
N ARG A 106 14.11 5.47 -13.36
CA ARG A 106 15.25 6.30 -12.90
C ARG A 106 14.93 7.79 -12.95
N ALA A 107 14.20 8.25 -13.96
CA ALA A 107 13.81 9.66 -14.05
C ALA A 107 12.79 10.05 -12.95
N VAL A 108 11.97 9.11 -12.51
CA VAL A 108 10.92 9.31 -11.48
C VAL A 108 11.46 9.18 -10.06
N LEU A 109 12.56 8.43 -9.83
CA LEU A 109 13.09 8.17 -8.47
C LEU A 109 13.25 9.43 -7.61
N PRO A 110 13.76 10.57 -8.11
CA PRO A 110 13.87 11.78 -7.30
C PRO A 110 12.51 12.27 -6.79
N SER A 111 11.46 12.17 -7.60
CA SER A 111 10.09 12.54 -7.20
C SER A 111 9.50 11.52 -6.22
N LEU A 112 9.75 10.24 -6.41
CA LEU A 112 9.32 9.17 -5.51
C LEU A 112 9.94 9.37 -4.11
N PHE A 113 11.26 9.52 -4.02
CA PHE A 113 11.93 9.76 -2.73
C PHE A 113 11.51 11.09 -2.09
N THR A 114 11.22 12.12 -2.88
CA THR A 114 10.67 13.37 -2.37
C THR A 114 9.29 13.16 -1.72
N ALA A 115 8.43 12.32 -2.33
CA ALA A 115 7.12 12.00 -1.78
C ALA A 115 7.23 11.16 -0.50
N LEU A 116 8.10 10.17 -0.46
CA LEU A 116 8.37 9.36 0.75
C LEU A 116 8.95 10.22 1.87
N ASP A 117 9.84 11.17 1.56
CA ASP A 117 10.37 12.11 2.54
C ASP A 117 9.29 13.11 3.02
N ALA A 118 8.35 13.50 2.15
CA ALA A 118 7.20 14.30 2.57
C ALA A 118 6.28 13.51 3.51
N ALA A 119 6.01 12.23 3.23
CA ALA A 119 5.26 11.34 4.12
C ALA A 119 5.97 11.18 5.48
N ARG A 120 7.30 10.98 5.49
CA ARG A 120 8.12 10.93 6.71
C ARG A 120 7.98 12.18 7.58
N ARG A 121 7.81 13.36 6.98
CA ARG A 121 7.72 14.66 7.69
C ARG A 121 6.30 15.06 8.09
N VAL A 122 5.31 14.23 7.80
CA VAL A 122 3.93 14.51 8.23
C VAL A 122 3.87 14.65 9.74
N ASP A 123 3.18 15.70 10.22
CA ASP A 123 2.90 15.83 11.64
C ASP A 123 1.83 14.81 12.07
N LEU A 124 2.24 13.87 12.91
CA LEU A 124 1.41 12.83 13.49
C LEU A 124 1.06 13.08 14.96
N SER A 125 1.23 14.31 15.46
CA SER A 125 1.00 14.64 16.88
C SER A 125 -0.43 14.40 17.36
N ASP A 126 -1.41 14.44 16.44
CA ASP A 126 -2.83 14.19 16.70
C ASP A 126 -3.25 12.73 16.39
N THR A 127 -2.31 11.82 16.26
CA THR A 127 -2.51 10.39 16.00
C THR A 127 -2.00 9.53 17.16
N VAL A 128 -2.43 8.27 17.25
CA VAL A 128 -2.07 7.36 18.33
C VAL A 128 -1.60 6.01 17.79
N GLY A 129 -0.59 5.42 18.45
CA GLY A 129 -0.17 4.05 18.25
C GLY A 129 0.69 3.81 17.01
N TYR A 130 0.95 2.51 16.75
CA TYR A 130 1.79 2.01 15.66
C TYR A 130 1.08 0.90 14.90
N GLY A 131 1.46 0.70 13.63
CA GLY A 131 0.84 -0.26 12.71
C GLY A 131 -0.29 0.36 11.90
N GLY A 132 -1.16 -0.47 11.33
CA GLY A 132 -2.30 -0.03 10.53
C GLY A 132 -3.24 0.87 11.31
N TRP A 133 -3.46 2.10 10.85
CA TRP A 133 -4.37 3.04 11.50
C TRP A 133 -5.79 2.93 10.94
N ASN A 134 -6.78 3.29 11.73
CA ASN A 134 -8.19 3.31 11.37
C ASN A 134 -8.68 4.73 11.04
N ALA A 135 -9.96 4.87 10.67
CA ALA A 135 -10.58 6.14 10.33
C ALA A 135 -10.56 7.19 11.49
N GLN A 136 -10.29 6.76 12.71
CA GLN A 136 -10.10 7.64 13.86
C GLN A 136 -8.64 8.05 14.09
N ARG A 137 -7.72 7.65 13.19
CA ARG A 137 -6.27 7.90 13.28
C ARG A 137 -5.61 7.19 14.46
N ILE A 138 -6.17 6.06 14.85
CA ILE A 138 -5.67 5.22 15.93
C ILE A 138 -5.11 3.94 15.31
N ALA A 139 -3.85 3.65 15.62
CA ALA A 139 -3.23 2.36 15.37
C ALA A 139 -3.19 1.55 16.69
N PRO A 140 -3.32 0.20 16.61
CA PRO A 140 -3.65 -0.61 17.80
C PRO A 140 -2.47 -0.87 18.75
N HIS A 141 -1.23 -0.67 18.31
CA HIS A 141 -0.06 -1.09 19.09
C HIS A 141 0.61 0.07 19.80
N ALA A 142 1.16 -0.21 21.01
CA ALA A 142 1.87 0.79 21.81
C ALA A 142 3.29 1.07 21.28
N THR A 143 3.87 0.15 20.51
CA THR A 143 5.23 0.23 19.98
C THR A 143 5.29 -0.28 18.53
N TRP A 144 6.29 0.16 17.77
CA TRP A 144 6.53 -0.36 16.42
C TRP A 144 6.93 -1.84 16.45
N ARG A 145 7.76 -2.21 17.42
CA ARG A 145 8.10 -3.60 17.67
C ARG A 145 6.84 -4.48 17.82
N ALA A 146 5.89 -4.06 18.66
CA ALA A 146 4.66 -4.82 18.89
C ALA A 146 3.82 -4.92 17.60
N ALA A 147 3.78 -3.85 16.79
CA ALA A 147 3.08 -3.85 15.50
C ALA A 147 3.68 -4.86 14.51
N LEU A 148 5.01 -4.90 14.41
CA LEU A 148 5.69 -5.85 13.51
C LEU A 148 5.50 -7.31 13.97
N LEU A 149 5.59 -7.59 15.27
CA LEU A 149 5.46 -8.95 15.79
C LEU A 149 4.02 -9.47 15.81
N ASP A 150 3.04 -8.59 15.64
CA ASP A 150 1.62 -8.97 15.60
C ASP A 150 1.24 -9.77 14.33
N ILE A 151 2.04 -9.72 13.28
CA ILE A 151 1.78 -10.37 11.99
C ILE A 151 1.58 -11.88 12.08
N GLY A 152 2.09 -12.54 13.13
CA GLY A 152 1.94 -13.99 13.32
C GLY A 152 0.54 -14.44 13.78
N HIS A 153 -0.37 -13.54 14.09
CA HIS A 153 -1.69 -13.86 14.63
C HIS A 153 -2.73 -14.03 13.52
N ASP A 154 -3.52 -15.11 13.63
CA ASP A 154 -4.67 -15.39 12.77
C ASP A 154 -5.95 -15.24 13.62
N ARG A 155 -6.53 -14.05 13.60
CA ARG A 155 -7.68 -13.72 14.44
C ARG A 155 -9.00 -13.89 13.67
N PRO A 156 -10.08 -14.30 14.33
CA PRO A 156 -11.41 -14.41 13.70
C PRO A 156 -11.92 -13.09 13.08
N THR A 157 -11.42 -11.96 13.57
CA THR A 157 -11.80 -10.61 13.12
C THR A 157 -10.99 -10.11 11.92
N ASP A 158 -9.88 -10.79 11.56
CA ASP A 158 -9.01 -10.35 10.50
C ASP A 158 -9.63 -10.59 9.12
N ARG A 159 -9.37 -9.70 8.17
CA ARG A 159 -9.83 -9.84 6.77
C ARG A 159 -9.31 -11.13 6.13
N VAL A 160 -8.12 -11.56 6.53
CA VAL A 160 -7.42 -12.75 6.03
C VAL A 160 -7.55 -13.97 6.97
N ARG A 161 -8.55 -14.00 7.85
CA ARG A 161 -8.76 -15.08 8.83
C ARG A 161 -8.72 -16.47 8.19
N GLY A 162 -8.15 -17.44 8.91
CA GLY A 162 -7.99 -18.83 8.48
C GLY A 162 -6.79 -19.04 7.55
N TRP A 163 -5.93 -18.01 7.40
CA TRP A 163 -4.74 -18.13 6.58
C TRP A 163 -3.77 -19.21 7.09
N ARG A 164 -3.64 -19.34 8.42
CA ARG A 164 -2.69 -20.28 9.03
C ARG A 164 -3.03 -21.73 8.70
N GLU A 165 -4.29 -22.10 8.81
CA GLU A 165 -4.77 -23.44 8.46
C GLU A 165 -4.52 -23.72 6.97
N ARG A 166 -4.82 -22.78 6.09
CA ARG A 166 -4.58 -22.90 4.65
C ARG A 166 -3.10 -23.00 4.33
N LEU A 167 -2.24 -22.24 5.00
CA LEU A 167 -0.79 -22.29 4.84
C LEU A 167 -0.26 -23.69 5.20
N VAL A 168 -0.66 -24.24 6.36
CA VAL A 168 -0.28 -25.59 6.80
C VAL A 168 -0.73 -26.64 5.80
N ALA A 169 -1.93 -26.50 5.23
CA ALA A 169 -2.47 -27.44 4.25
C ALA A 169 -1.94 -27.24 2.82
N SER A 170 -1.20 -26.15 2.55
CA SER A 170 -0.67 -25.84 1.22
C SER A 170 0.51 -26.74 0.83
N PRO A 171 0.83 -26.85 -0.48
CA PRO A 171 2.05 -27.52 -0.92
C PRO A 171 3.35 -26.96 -0.35
N THR A 172 3.39 -25.65 -0.06
CA THR A 172 4.54 -24.95 0.53
C THR A 172 4.72 -25.31 2.01
N GLY A 173 3.61 -25.54 2.73
CA GLY A 173 3.64 -25.77 4.17
C GLY A 173 3.95 -24.52 4.99
N ALA A 174 4.05 -24.68 6.31
CA ALA A 174 4.23 -23.56 7.25
C ALA A 174 5.71 -23.23 7.55
N GLU A 175 6.64 -24.10 7.21
CA GLU A 175 8.05 -23.97 7.59
C GLU A 175 8.69 -22.65 7.13
N PRO A 176 8.49 -22.14 5.89
CA PRO A 176 9.04 -20.84 5.47
C PRO A 176 8.54 -19.68 6.34
N PHE A 177 7.25 -19.72 6.70
CA PHE A 177 6.66 -18.70 7.59
C PHE A 177 7.25 -18.78 9.00
N ASP A 178 7.34 -19.97 9.58
CA ASP A 178 7.81 -20.17 10.96
C ASP A 178 9.29 -19.78 11.09
N THR A 179 10.11 -20.08 10.09
CA THR A 179 11.52 -19.69 10.04
C THR A 179 11.67 -18.17 9.91
N ALA A 180 10.93 -17.54 9.00
CA ALA A 180 10.97 -16.09 8.83
C ALA A 180 10.41 -15.33 10.05
N SER A 181 9.35 -15.86 10.68
CA SER A 181 8.79 -15.31 11.93
C SER A 181 9.78 -15.37 13.09
N ALA A 182 10.51 -16.48 13.25
CA ALA A 182 11.56 -16.58 14.26
C ALA A 182 12.68 -15.54 14.00
N LEU A 183 13.11 -15.39 12.76
CA LEU A 183 14.10 -14.38 12.38
C LEU A 183 13.60 -12.95 12.63
N LEU A 184 12.34 -12.66 12.37
CA LEU A 184 11.75 -11.34 12.67
C LEU A 184 11.91 -10.95 14.13
N HIS A 185 11.74 -11.90 15.05
CA HIS A 185 11.96 -11.67 16.49
C HIS A 185 13.39 -11.23 16.81
N ASP A 186 14.39 -11.74 16.08
CA ASP A 186 15.79 -11.37 16.27
C ASP A 186 16.14 -10.01 15.62
N LEU A 187 15.49 -9.68 14.48
CA LEU A 187 15.79 -8.48 13.71
C LEU A 187 15.10 -7.21 14.26
N VAL A 188 13.94 -7.36 14.89
CA VAL A 188 13.09 -6.22 15.25
C VAL A 188 13.73 -5.27 16.26
N ASP A 189 14.74 -5.70 17.03
CA ASP A 189 15.47 -4.87 17.99
C ASP A 189 16.36 -3.79 17.31
N ALA A 190 16.66 -3.94 16.03
CA ALA A 190 17.36 -2.91 15.25
C ALA A 190 16.44 -1.78 14.77
N CYS A 191 15.13 -1.94 14.90
CA CYS A 191 14.15 -0.97 14.40
C CYS A 191 13.86 0.10 15.46
N PRO A 192 13.89 1.39 15.10
CA PRO A 192 13.57 2.47 16.02
C PRO A 192 12.07 2.52 16.33
N GLU A 193 11.73 3.10 17.46
CA GLU A 193 10.34 3.41 17.84
C GLU A 193 9.90 4.79 17.29
N ASP A 194 10.46 5.20 16.16
CA ASP A 194 10.05 6.41 15.47
C ASP A 194 8.72 6.18 14.75
N ARG A 195 7.94 7.26 14.62
CA ARG A 195 6.60 7.18 14.07
C ARG A 195 6.42 8.16 12.92
N HIS A 196 6.33 7.61 11.72
CA HIS A 196 6.11 8.32 10.46
C HIS A 196 4.90 7.75 9.74
N LEU A 197 4.36 8.51 8.79
CA LEU A 197 3.34 8.03 7.87
C LEU A 197 3.98 7.08 6.86
N ILE A 198 3.42 5.89 6.72
CA ILE A 198 3.85 4.83 5.79
C ILE A 198 2.66 4.46 4.92
N HIS A 199 2.89 4.27 3.63
CA HIS A 199 1.87 3.77 2.71
C HIS A 199 1.68 2.25 2.80
N SER A 200 2.79 1.52 2.86
CA SER A 200 2.91 0.06 2.95
C SER A 200 2.30 -0.76 1.81
N ASP A 201 1.94 -0.12 0.69
CA ASP A 201 1.48 -0.77 -0.54
C ASP A 201 1.67 0.17 -1.75
N LEU A 202 2.91 0.62 -1.99
CA LEU A 202 3.24 1.59 -3.06
C LEU A 202 3.15 1.03 -4.48
N LEU A 203 3.06 -0.29 -4.63
CA LEU A 203 2.95 -0.98 -5.91
C LEU A 203 1.48 -1.36 -6.20
N HIS A 204 1.26 -2.24 -7.16
CA HIS A 204 -0.08 -2.74 -7.49
C HIS A 204 -1.05 -1.61 -7.90
N PHE A 205 -0.53 -0.71 -8.77
CA PHE A 205 -1.31 0.39 -9.38
C PHE A 205 -1.65 1.56 -8.42
N ASN A 206 -0.93 1.69 -7.29
CA ASN A 206 -1.20 2.70 -6.28
C ASN A 206 -0.41 4.01 -6.46
N VAL A 207 0.53 4.08 -7.42
CA VAL A 207 1.28 5.30 -7.72
C VAL A 207 1.11 5.68 -9.18
N LEU A 208 0.65 6.91 -9.42
CA LEU A 208 0.55 7.49 -10.76
C LEU A 208 1.69 8.46 -11.03
N VAL A 209 2.12 8.48 -12.30
CA VAL A 209 3.25 9.27 -12.78
C VAL A 209 2.89 10.04 -14.05
N THR A 210 3.29 11.29 -14.12
CA THR A 210 3.22 12.13 -15.32
C THR A 210 4.60 12.72 -15.62
N GLY A 211 5.19 12.35 -16.74
CA GLY A 211 6.58 12.69 -17.05
C GLY A 211 7.54 12.03 -16.06
N ASP A 212 8.30 12.84 -15.36
CA ASP A 212 9.28 12.43 -14.34
C ASP A 212 8.79 12.66 -12.89
N ARG A 213 7.49 12.91 -12.70
CA ARG A 213 6.93 13.28 -11.40
C ARG A 213 5.76 12.38 -10.99
N LEU A 214 5.67 12.10 -9.70
CA LEU A 214 4.46 11.54 -9.14
C LEU A 214 3.30 12.51 -9.31
N SER A 215 2.18 12.00 -9.80
CA SER A 215 0.92 12.74 -9.93
C SER A 215 -0.14 12.28 -8.93
N ALA A 216 -0.02 11.07 -8.38
CA ALA A 216 -0.84 10.62 -7.27
C ALA A 216 -0.22 9.46 -6.51
N VAL A 217 -0.50 9.39 -5.21
CA VAL A 217 -0.36 8.21 -4.34
C VAL A 217 -1.76 7.84 -3.88
N LEU A 218 -2.22 6.65 -4.27
CA LEU A 218 -3.59 6.15 -4.15
C LEU A 218 -3.67 5.04 -3.11
N ASP A 219 -4.87 4.73 -2.65
CA ASP A 219 -5.20 3.55 -1.84
C ASP A 219 -4.41 3.45 -0.52
N TRP A 220 -4.78 4.29 0.42
CA TRP A 220 -4.20 4.35 1.77
C TRP A 220 -4.79 3.30 2.72
N GLY A 221 -5.59 2.35 2.19
CA GLY A 221 -6.20 1.27 2.97
C GLY A 221 -5.21 0.48 3.82
N CYS A 222 -3.99 0.27 3.32
CA CYS A 222 -2.90 -0.40 4.05
C CYS A 222 -2.05 0.54 4.90
N GLY A 223 -2.29 1.87 4.88
CA GLY A 223 -1.45 2.85 5.56
C GLY A 223 -1.19 2.56 7.03
N MET A 224 0.05 2.82 7.48
CA MET A 224 0.53 2.55 8.83
C MET A 224 1.22 3.77 9.45
N TYR A 225 1.40 3.72 10.77
CA TYR A 225 2.34 4.58 11.50
C TYR A 225 3.51 3.74 12.01
N GLY A 226 4.71 4.09 11.62
CA GLY A 226 5.94 3.38 11.99
C GLY A 226 7.18 3.95 11.31
N ASP A 227 8.18 3.13 11.07
CA ASP A 227 9.43 3.57 10.48
C ASP A 227 9.33 3.78 8.96
N PHE A 228 9.68 4.98 8.50
CA PHE A 228 9.62 5.41 7.10
C PHE A 228 10.39 4.52 6.11
N LEU A 229 11.37 3.74 6.58
CA LEU A 229 12.09 2.79 5.72
C LEU A 229 11.23 1.61 5.24
N TYR A 230 10.06 1.41 5.82
CA TYR A 230 9.16 0.33 5.43
C TYR A 230 8.76 0.42 3.95
N ASP A 231 8.47 1.63 3.45
CA ASP A 231 8.12 1.83 2.04
C ASP A 231 9.31 1.59 1.09
N ILE A 232 10.55 1.82 1.54
CA ILE A 232 11.75 1.45 0.77
C ILE A 232 11.91 -0.08 0.72
N ALA A 233 11.71 -0.75 1.86
CA ALA A 233 11.75 -2.20 1.94
C ALA A 233 10.65 -2.83 1.05
N TRP A 234 9.48 -2.21 0.94
CA TRP A 234 8.41 -2.62 0.04
C TRP A 234 8.87 -2.64 -1.42
N LEU A 235 9.49 -1.56 -1.88
CA LEU A 235 10.02 -1.46 -3.24
C LEU A 235 11.13 -2.49 -3.51
N ASP A 236 12.06 -2.69 -2.56
CA ASP A 236 13.17 -3.63 -2.69
C ASP A 236 12.71 -5.08 -2.64
N PHE A 237 11.74 -5.40 -1.77
CA PHE A 237 11.17 -6.73 -1.66
C PHE A 237 10.51 -7.18 -2.97
N TYR A 238 9.66 -6.32 -3.54
CA TYR A 238 8.90 -6.66 -4.76
C TYR A 238 9.66 -6.39 -6.07
N GLN A 239 10.80 -5.74 -6.06
CA GLN A 239 11.60 -5.46 -7.26
C GLN A 239 11.78 -6.67 -8.19
N PRO A 240 12.01 -7.91 -7.73
CA PRO A 240 12.17 -9.06 -8.61
C PRO A 240 10.93 -9.41 -9.46
N TRP A 241 9.72 -8.98 -9.07
CA TRP A 241 8.49 -9.16 -9.87
C TRP A 241 8.41 -8.21 -11.07
N PHE A 242 9.31 -7.20 -11.12
CA PHE A 242 9.38 -6.20 -12.18
C PHE A 242 10.71 -6.33 -12.94
N PRO A 243 10.79 -7.20 -13.99
CA PRO A 243 12.04 -7.42 -14.72
C PRO A 243 12.67 -6.13 -15.29
N ALA A 244 11.85 -5.16 -15.67
CA ALA A 244 12.32 -3.85 -16.12
C ALA A 244 13.10 -3.07 -15.05
N TRP A 245 12.94 -3.42 -13.77
CA TRP A 245 13.54 -2.72 -12.62
C TRP A 245 14.80 -3.39 -12.07
N HIS A 246 15.21 -4.55 -12.58
CA HIS A 246 16.38 -5.29 -12.06
C HIS A 246 17.68 -4.47 -12.01
N ALA A 247 17.78 -3.40 -12.83
CA ALA A 247 18.92 -2.48 -12.84
C ALA A 247 18.81 -1.36 -11.78
N ILE A 248 17.75 -1.30 -10.98
CA ILE A 248 17.54 -0.32 -9.94
C ILE A 248 17.91 -0.96 -8.59
N ASP A 249 18.80 -0.32 -7.87
CA ASP A 249 19.16 -0.68 -6.49
C ASP A 249 18.47 0.32 -5.55
N PHE A 250 17.26 -0.01 -5.08
CA PHE A 250 16.47 0.88 -4.25
C PHE A 250 17.14 1.24 -2.92
N ARG A 251 17.95 0.35 -2.35
CA ARG A 251 18.70 0.60 -1.11
C ARG A 251 19.76 1.67 -1.33
N ARG A 252 20.54 1.52 -2.39
CA ARG A 252 21.58 2.50 -2.77
C ARG A 252 20.96 3.85 -3.14
N GLU A 253 19.91 3.86 -3.94
CA GLU A 253 19.22 5.09 -4.33
C GLU A 253 18.63 5.81 -3.10
N ALA A 254 18.01 5.08 -2.17
CA ALA A 254 17.49 5.63 -0.92
C ALA A 254 18.63 6.20 -0.06
N ALA A 255 19.74 5.46 0.12
CA ALA A 255 20.90 5.94 0.87
C ALA A 255 21.48 7.22 0.27
N ALA A 256 21.59 7.30 -1.06
CA ALA A 256 22.07 8.49 -1.78
C ALA A 256 21.10 9.68 -1.58
N HIS A 257 19.79 9.45 -1.65
CA HIS A 257 18.79 10.47 -1.39
C HIS A 257 18.90 11.02 0.04
N TYR A 258 18.94 10.15 1.05
CA TYR A 258 19.04 10.57 2.45
C TYR A 258 20.34 11.33 2.73
N ALA A 259 21.47 10.90 2.16
CA ALA A 259 22.73 11.63 2.24
C ALA A 259 22.62 13.03 1.61
N SER A 260 21.93 13.15 0.47
CA SER A 260 21.76 14.42 -0.25
C SER A 260 20.96 15.47 0.54
N ILE A 261 20.02 15.02 1.37
CA ILE A 261 19.22 15.89 2.24
C ILE A 261 19.80 16.01 3.66
N GLY A 262 20.98 15.45 3.91
CA GLY A 262 21.63 15.48 5.22
C GLY A 262 20.96 14.63 6.30
N LEU A 263 20.10 13.69 5.93
CA LEU A 263 19.44 12.77 6.86
C LEU A 263 20.35 11.59 7.17
N ARG A 264 20.76 11.47 8.44
CA ARG A 264 21.45 10.28 8.92
C ARG A 264 20.45 9.17 9.23
N VAL A 265 20.63 8.03 8.62
CA VAL A 265 19.80 6.84 8.82
C VAL A 265 20.67 5.73 9.42
N PRO A 266 20.66 5.54 10.75
CA PRO A 266 21.40 4.46 11.38
C PRO A 266 20.79 3.11 11.05
N ASP A 267 21.61 2.06 11.03
CA ASP A 267 21.22 0.66 10.88
C ASP A 267 20.35 0.38 9.65
N LEU A 268 20.53 1.16 8.57
CA LEU A 268 19.74 1.12 7.34
C LEU A 268 19.52 -0.34 6.86
N GLU A 269 20.60 -1.11 6.70
CA GLU A 269 20.53 -2.46 6.15
C GLU A 269 19.78 -3.43 7.09
N ALA A 270 20.03 -3.35 8.40
CA ALA A 270 19.36 -4.20 9.38
C ALA A 270 17.85 -3.91 9.44
N ARG A 271 17.48 -2.63 9.41
CA ARG A 271 16.07 -2.18 9.40
C ARG A 271 15.38 -2.62 8.11
N LEU A 272 15.98 -2.38 6.95
CA LEU A 272 15.40 -2.82 5.66
C LEU A 272 15.20 -4.33 5.64
N ARG A 273 16.19 -5.11 6.08
CA ARG A 273 16.06 -6.57 6.17
C ARG A 273 14.90 -6.99 7.09
N CYS A 274 14.75 -6.36 8.25
CA CYS A 274 13.64 -6.62 9.15
C CYS A 274 12.28 -6.40 8.47
N TYR A 275 12.13 -5.26 7.78
CA TYR A 275 10.88 -4.92 7.09
C TYR A 275 10.61 -5.82 5.89
N GLU A 276 11.62 -6.19 5.12
CA GLU A 276 11.46 -7.15 4.03
C GLU A 276 11.01 -8.54 4.52
N VAL A 277 11.55 -8.99 5.65
CA VAL A 277 11.07 -10.25 6.28
C VAL A 277 9.61 -10.10 6.70
N HIS A 278 9.23 -8.98 7.31
CA HIS A 278 7.83 -8.71 7.69
C HIS A 278 6.91 -8.64 6.46
N ILE A 279 7.33 -7.97 5.39
CA ILE A 279 6.59 -7.90 4.12
C ILE A 279 6.42 -9.31 3.52
N GLY A 280 7.48 -10.12 3.53
CA GLY A 280 7.44 -11.50 3.08
C GLY A 280 6.47 -12.37 3.87
N LEU A 281 6.39 -12.20 5.20
CA LEU A 281 5.39 -12.85 6.03
C LEU A 281 3.97 -12.42 5.63
N GLY A 282 3.74 -11.14 5.36
CA GLY A 282 2.46 -10.62 4.85
C GLY A 282 2.06 -11.22 3.51
N ASP A 283 3.02 -11.38 2.60
CA ASP A 283 2.80 -11.97 1.28
C ASP A 283 2.48 -13.48 1.37
N LEU A 284 3.12 -14.20 2.29
CA LEU A 284 2.78 -15.59 2.61
C LEU A 284 1.36 -15.72 3.16
N ILE A 285 0.97 -14.85 4.09
CA ILE A 285 -0.38 -14.80 4.67
C ILE A 285 -1.42 -14.58 3.57
N TRP A 286 -1.19 -13.56 2.74
CA TRP A 286 -2.10 -13.18 1.68
C TRP A 286 -2.31 -14.30 0.67
N ASN A 287 -1.23 -14.88 0.15
CA ASN A 287 -1.31 -15.93 -0.86
C ASN A 287 -1.90 -17.24 -0.30
N ALA A 288 -1.63 -17.57 0.96
CA ALA A 288 -2.28 -18.68 1.65
C ALA A 288 -3.79 -18.45 1.81
N TYR A 289 -4.19 -17.25 2.25
CA TYR A 289 -5.60 -16.85 2.35
C TYR A 289 -6.34 -16.95 1.01
N LYS A 290 -5.71 -16.49 -0.08
CA LYS A 290 -6.28 -16.55 -1.44
C LYS A 290 -6.28 -17.97 -2.04
N GLY A 291 -5.48 -18.91 -1.52
CA GLY A 291 -5.25 -20.21 -2.14
C GLY A 291 -4.43 -20.11 -3.42
N ASN A 292 -3.62 -19.06 -3.57
CA ASN A 292 -2.76 -18.85 -4.72
C ASN A 292 -1.40 -19.54 -4.51
N TRP A 293 -1.35 -20.85 -4.76
CA TRP A 293 -0.20 -21.69 -4.38
C TRP A 293 1.07 -21.37 -5.15
N GLU A 294 1.00 -20.98 -6.41
CA GLU A 294 2.16 -20.60 -7.22
C GLU A 294 2.80 -19.29 -6.69
N ALA A 295 1.96 -18.28 -6.39
CA ALA A 295 2.43 -17.05 -5.79
C ALA A 295 2.95 -17.29 -4.36
N LEU A 296 2.32 -18.19 -3.59
CA LEU A 296 2.79 -18.57 -2.26
C LEU A 296 4.20 -19.17 -2.29
N GLU A 297 4.49 -20.06 -3.24
CA GLU A 297 5.82 -20.64 -3.42
C GLU A 297 6.85 -19.57 -3.78
N THR A 298 6.47 -18.65 -4.67
CA THR A 298 7.33 -17.52 -5.06
C THR A 298 7.62 -16.58 -3.87
N ALA A 299 6.59 -16.25 -3.08
CA ALA A 299 6.73 -15.48 -1.85
C ALA A 299 7.64 -16.18 -0.84
N ALA A 300 7.48 -17.49 -0.64
CA ALA A 300 8.32 -18.28 0.27
C ALA A 300 9.78 -18.27 -0.14
N ARG A 301 10.06 -18.46 -1.42
CA ARG A 301 11.44 -18.37 -1.94
C ARG A 301 12.04 -16.99 -1.72
N ARG A 302 11.31 -15.91 -2.06
CA ARG A 302 11.79 -14.55 -1.88
C ARG A 302 12.04 -14.21 -0.40
N THR A 303 11.12 -14.60 0.48
CA THR A 303 11.27 -14.41 1.94
C THR A 303 12.51 -15.13 2.46
N SER A 304 12.75 -16.36 2.01
CA SER A 304 13.95 -17.12 2.38
C SER A 304 15.24 -16.48 1.85
N GLU A 305 15.25 -15.94 0.63
CA GLU A 305 16.40 -15.20 0.07
C GLU A 305 16.73 -13.97 0.92
N VAL A 306 15.74 -13.21 1.35
CA VAL A 306 15.92 -12.06 2.25
C VAL A 306 16.42 -12.51 3.62
N ALA A 307 15.88 -13.60 4.13
CA ALA A 307 16.29 -14.15 5.43
C ALA A 307 17.76 -14.60 5.47
N LEU A 308 18.33 -14.98 4.33
CA LEU A 308 19.72 -15.45 4.22
C LEU A 308 20.75 -14.31 4.00
N ARG A 309 20.32 -13.08 3.72
CA ARG A 309 21.19 -11.89 3.62
C ARG A 309 21.71 -11.47 4.99
#